data_c87148326df0086b749d4329eeabda9f
#
_entry.id   c87148326df0086b749d4329eeabda9f
#
_cell.length_a   1.000
_cell.length_b   1.000
_cell.length_c   1.000
_cell.angle_alpha   90.00
_cell.angle_beta   90.00
_cell.angle_gamma   90.00
#
_symmetry.space_group_name_H-M   'P 1'
#
loop_
_entity.id
_entity.type
_entity.pdbx_description
1 polymer ?
#
loop_
_entity_poly.entity_id
_entity_poly.type
_entity_poly.pdbx_seq_one_letter_code
_entity_poly.pdbx_strand_id
1 'polypeptide(L)'
;MRISTFFYTIKQGLKNIWKNKMFSLASIATMTACIFLFGLFYTIVTNFQSMVKDAESGVAVTVFFDEGISQDKIDEIGDLIRARAEVSDLEFVSADDAWDSFKQTYFEGNEAAAESFAGDNPLANDASYSIYMNDISMQQTLVTYLQSVDGIREVKQSAVVANTLTDFNKLIGYVSAGIIIILLGVAVFLISNTITVGISVRREEIGIMKLIGATDYFVRAPFVVEGIVIGLSLIHISEPT
;
A
#
# COMPACT_ATOMS: atom_id res chain seq x y z
N MET A 1 -35.88 19.70 18.11
CA MET A 1 -35.11 19.85 19.36
C MET A 1 -34.98 21.32 19.70
N ARG A 2 -35.28 21.73 20.94
CA ARG A 2 -35.06 23.13 21.36
C ARG A 2 -33.55 23.34 21.55
N ILE A 3 -33.01 24.47 21.13
CA ILE A 3 -31.58 24.82 21.25
C ILE A 3 -31.06 24.64 22.69
N SER A 4 -31.91 24.95 23.67
CA SER A 4 -31.62 24.75 25.10
C SER A 4 -31.36 23.28 25.47
N THR A 5 -32.07 22.32 24.84
CA THR A 5 -31.89 20.89 25.06
C THR A 5 -30.54 20.41 24.51
N PHE A 6 -30.13 20.93 23.38
CA PHE A 6 -28.83 20.63 22.77
C PHE A 6 -27.66 21.07 23.66
N PHE A 7 -27.67 22.32 24.11
CA PHE A 7 -26.65 22.82 25.04
C PHE A 7 -26.64 22.08 26.39
N TYR A 8 -27.80 21.71 26.89
CA TYR A 8 -27.92 20.90 28.09
C TYR A 8 -27.26 19.52 27.91
N THR A 9 -27.51 18.87 26.79
CA THR A 9 -26.94 17.54 26.46
C THR A 9 -25.42 17.58 26.37
N ILE A 10 -24.85 18.60 25.71
CA ILE A 10 -23.40 18.80 25.62
C ILE A 10 -22.81 19.03 27.01
N LYS A 11 -23.37 19.96 27.78
CA LYS A 11 -22.90 20.26 29.14
C LYS A 11 -22.93 19.03 30.04
N GLN A 12 -23.99 18.22 29.92
CA GLN A 12 -24.15 16.99 30.70
C GLN A 12 -23.13 15.93 30.25
N GLY A 13 -22.87 15.76 28.94
CA GLY A 13 -21.84 14.86 28.42
C GLY A 13 -20.46 15.22 28.95
N LEU A 14 -20.05 16.50 28.87
CA LEU A 14 -18.77 16.97 29.39
C LEU A 14 -18.64 16.79 30.90
N LYS A 15 -19.68 17.12 31.66
CA LYS A 15 -19.70 16.92 33.12
C LYS A 15 -19.55 15.44 33.48
N ASN A 16 -20.08 14.56 32.67
CA ASN A 16 -20.02 13.13 32.85
C ASN A 16 -18.60 12.58 32.70
N ILE A 17 -17.87 13.05 31.70
CA ILE A 17 -16.45 12.71 31.49
C ILE A 17 -15.64 13.06 32.74
N TRP A 18 -15.84 14.25 33.30
CA TRP A 18 -15.16 14.69 34.52
C TRP A 18 -15.56 13.94 35.79
N LYS A 19 -16.82 13.53 35.90
CA LYS A 19 -17.32 12.78 37.06
C LYS A 19 -16.80 11.33 37.09
N ASN A 20 -16.54 10.74 35.90
CA ASN A 20 -16.03 9.37 35.74
C ASN A 20 -14.63 9.34 35.12
N LYS A 21 -13.72 10.20 35.62
CA LYS A 21 -12.34 10.39 35.03
C LYS A 21 -11.63 9.07 34.74
N MET A 22 -11.66 8.11 35.65
CA MET A 22 -10.90 6.85 35.50
C MET A 22 -11.43 6.00 34.35
N PHE A 23 -12.77 5.89 34.18
CA PHE A 23 -13.35 5.14 33.07
C PHE A 23 -13.15 5.87 31.73
N SER A 24 -13.36 7.18 31.71
CA SER A 24 -13.13 8.00 30.51
C SER A 24 -11.66 7.96 30.09
N LEU A 25 -10.73 8.06 31.04
CA LEU A 25 -9.29 7.98 30.77
C LEU A 25 -8.88 6.59 30.25
N ALA A 26 -9.39 5.52 30.86
CA ALA A 26 -9.14 4.16 30.38
C ALA A 26 -9.65 3.95 28.95
N SER A 27 -10.84 4.46 28.64
CA SER A 27 -11.44 4.38 27.29
C SER A 27 -10.60 5.15 26.27
N ILE A 28 -10.19 6.38 26.59
CA ILE A 28 -9.33 7.20 25.73
C ILE A 28 -7.99 6.50 25.52
N ALA A 29 -7.34 6.01 26.57
CA ALA A 29 -6.07 5.31 26.47
C ALA A 29 -6.16 4.06 25.57
N THR A 30 -7.22 3.26 25.74
CA THR A 30 -7.40 2.04 24.94
C THR A 30 -7.69 2.37 23.48
N MET A 31 -8.54 3.36 23.21
CA MET A 31 -8.80 3.80 21.82
C MET A 31 -7.56 4.40 21.18
N THR A 32 -6.80 5.22 21.91
CA THR A 32 -5.52 5.79 21.44
C THR A 32 -4.55 4.67 21.07
N ALA A 33 -4.42 3.65 21.91
CA ALA A 33 -3.58 2.49 21.61
C ALA A 33 -4.04 1.74 20.35
N CYS A 34 -5.34 1.56 20.15
CA CYS A 34 -5.88 0.94 18.94
C CYS A 34 -5.59 1.76 17.67
N ILE A 35 -5.77 3.09 17.72
CA ILE A 35 -5.50 3.97 16.57
C ILE A 35 -4.00 4.00 16.29
N PHE A 36 -3.16 4.06 17.33
CA PHE A 36 -1.70 4.01 17.19
C PHE A 36 -1.25 2.69 16.52
N LEU A 37 -1.76 1.55 16.96
CA LEU A 37 -1.47 0.26 16.36
C LEU A 37 -1.94 0.18 14.91
N PHE A 38 -3.13 0.73 14.61
CA PHE A 38 -3.64 0.83 13.25
C PHE A 38 -2.73 1.68 12.37
N GLY A 39 -2.33 2.87 12.84
CA GLY A 39 -1.42 3.78 12.12
C GLY A 39 -0.05 3.15 11.89
N LEU A 40 0.51 2.50 12.90
CA LEU A 40 1.78 1.80 12.80
C LEU A 40 1.71 0.66 11.78
N PHE A 41 0.65 -0.15 11.84
CA PHE A 41 0.44 -1.24 10.89
C PHE A 41 0.24 -0.70 9.46
N TYR A 42 -0.57 0.34 9.28
CA TYR A 42 -0.77 1.01 8.00
C TYR A 42 0.56 1.50 7.41
N THR A 43 1.39 2.14 8.22
CA THR A 43 2.71 2.62 7.81
C THR A 43 3.63 1.47 7.38
N ILE A 44 3.65 0.36 8.13
CA ILE A 44 4.44 -0.82 7.75
C ILE A 44 3.98 -1.36 6.41
N VAL A 45 2.67 -1.54 6.21
CA VAL A 45 2.12 -2.09 4.96
C VAL A 45 2.41 -1.19 3.77
N THR A 46 2.21 0.12 3.88
CA THR A 46 2.45 1.06 2.78
C THR A 46 3.92 1.15 2.42
N ASN A 47 4.83 1.19 3.40
CA ASN A 47 6.26 1.16 3.14
C ASN A 47 6.69 -0.16 2.48
N PHE A 48 6.13 -1.29 2.93
CA PHE A 48 6.44 -2.59 2.36
C PHE A 48 5.94 -2.70 0.91
N GLN A 49 4.72 -2.21 0.62
CA GLN A 49 4.20 -2.15 -0.76
C GLN A 49 5.06 -1.25 -1.66
N SER A 50 5.59 -0.14 -1.13
CA SER A 50 6.54 0.70 -1.87
C SER A 50 7.82 -0.06 -2.21
N MET A 51 8.40 -0.78 -1.23
CA MET A 51 9.60 -1.60 -1.48
C MET A 51 9.37 -2.70 -2.52
N VAL A 52 8.21 -3.35 -2.48
CA VAL A 52 7.84 -4.35 -3.51
C VAL A 52 7.71 -3.69 -4.87
N LYS A 53 7.05 -2.54 -4.96
CA LYS A 53 6.91 -1.79 -6.20
C LYS A 53 8.25 -1.31 -6.76
N ASP A 54 9.16 -0.88 -5.91
CA ASP A 54 10.53 -0.52 -6.32
C ASP A 54 11.28 -1.74 -6.85
N ALA A 55 11.11 -2.92 -6.22
CA ALA A 55 11.67 -4.17 -6.72
C ALA A 55 11.03 -4.62 -8.05
N GLU A 56 9.72 -4.44 -8.20
CA GLU A 56 8.99 -4.72 -9.45
C GLU A 56 9.49 -3.84 -10.60
N SER A 57 9.76 -2.55 -10.33
CA SER A 57 10.26 -1.61 -11.35
C SER A 57 11.67 -1.94 -11.83
N GLY A 58 12.44 -2.70 -11.07
CA GLY A 58 13.76 -3.20 -11.46
C GLY A 58 13.72 -4.47 -12.34
N VAL A 59 12.54 -5.08 -12.51
CA VAL A 59 12.39 -6.28 -13.35
C VAL A 59 12.07 -5.87 -14.77
N ALA A 60 13.08 -5.95 -15.65
CA ALA A 60 12.92 -5.64 -17.07
C ALA A 60 12.51 -6.88 -17.87
N VAL A 61 11.74 -6.64 -18.94
CA VAL A 61 11.59 -7.57 -20.07
C VAL A 61 12.61 -7.14 -21.11
N THR A 62 13.54 -8.04 -21.47
CA THR A 62 14.55 -7.77 -22.46
C THR A 62 14.16 -8.33 -23.82
N VAL A 63 14.24 -7.49 -24.85
CA VAL A 63 13.92 -7.84 -26.22
C VAL A 63 15.19 -7.77 -27.06
N PHE A 64 15.53 -8.88 -27.74
CA PHE A 64 16.63 -8.97 -28.69
C PHE A 64 16.10 -8.91 -30.11
N PHE A 65 16.82 -8.26 -30.99
CA PHE A 65 16.44 -8.05 -32.37
C PHE A 65 16.96 -9.15 -33.30
N ASP A 66 16.36 -9.25 -34.49
CA ASP A 66 16.87 -10.11 -35.55
C ASP A 66 18.25 -9.65 -36.01
N GLU A 67 19.11 -10.60 -36.41
CA GLU A 67 20.43 -10.29 -36.93
C GLU A 67 20.37 -9.45 -38.21
N GLY A 68 21.14 -8.36 -38.24
CA GLY A 68 21.21 -7.46 -39.39
C GLY A 68 19.98 -6.53 -39.54
N ILE A 69 19.17 -6.38 -38.54
CA ILE A 69 18.07 -5.40 -38.52
C ILE A 69 18.60 -3.98 -38.66
N SER A 70 17.88 -3.11 -39.38
CA SER A 70 18.27 -1.72 -39.53
C SER A 70 17.96 -0.89 -38.28
N GLN A 71 18.73 0.15 -38.02
CA GLN A 71 18.50 1.06 -36.91
C GLN A 71 17.11 1.72 -36.99
N ASP A 72 16.66 2.09 -38.20
CA ASP A 72 15.32 2.65 -38.40
C ASP A 72 14.19 1.69 -37.92
N LYS A 73 14.40 0.38 -38.12
CA LYS A 73 13.44 -0.64 -37.67
C LYS A 73 13.49 -0.84 -36.15
N ILE A 74 14.67 -0.75 -35.55
CA ILE A 74 14.84 -0.77 -34.08
C ILE A 74 14.08 0.42 -33.46
N ASP A 75 14.25 1.61 -34.05
CA ASP A 75 13.58 2.82 -33.57
C ASP A 75 12.05 2.73 -33.71
N GLU A 76 11.55 2.18 -34.85
CA GLU A 76 10.12 1.89 -35.04
C GLU A 76 9.58 0.95 -33.95
N ILE A 77 10.28 -0.14 -33.66
CA ILE A 77 9.93 -1.07 -32.58
C ILE A 77 9.93 -0.35 -31.23
N GLY A 78 10.91 0.51 -30.98
CA GLY A 78 10.98 1.31 -29.76
C GLY A 78 9.77 2.22 -29.59
N ASP A 79 9.30 2.86 -30.66
CA ASP A 79 8.11 3.70 -30.64
C ASP A 79 6.83 2.90 -30.41
N LEU A 80 6.72 1.71 -31.01
CA LEU A 80 5.60 0.79 -30.75
C LEU A 80 5.54 0.35 -29.27
N ILE A 81 6.71 0.08 -28.67
CA ILE A 81 6.81 -0.32 -27.26
C ILE A 81 6.44 0.84 -26.35
N ARG A 82 6.98 2.06 -26.59
CA ARG A 82 6.68 3.26 -25.81
C ARG A 82 5.20 3.67 -25.83
N ALA A 83 4.51 3.36 -26.92
CA ALA A 83 3.08 3.65 -27.04
C ALA A 83 2.19 2.75 -26.16
N ARG A 84 2.73 1.72 -25.54
CA ARG A 84 1.99 0.79 -24.69
C ARG A 84 1.78 1.36 -23.30
N ALA A 85 0.56 1.27 -22.77
CA ALA A 85 0.17 1.82 -21.48
C ALA A 85 0.85 1.11 -20.29
N GLU A 86 1.20 -0.16 -20.46
CA GLU A 86 1.87 -0.97 -19.45
C GLU A 86 3.37 -0.67 -19.29
N VAL A 87 3.99 0.03 -20.25
CA VAL A 87 5.41 0.38 -20.24
C VAL A 87 5.64 1.65 -19.43
N SER A 88 6.57 1.61 -18.49
CA SER A 88 6.98 2.77 -17.69
C SER A 88 8.23 3.45 -18.26
N ASP A 89 9.20 2.64 -18.71
CA ASP A 89 10.45 3.12 -19.28
C ASP A 89 10.99 2.13 -20.30
N LEU A 90 11.81 2.63 -21.23
CA LEU A 90 12.41 1.86 -22.30
C LEU A 90 13.87 2.33 -22.49
N GLU A 91 14.78 1.44 -22.20
CA GLU A 91 16.22 1.68 -22.33
C GLU A 91 16.79 0.86 -23.48
N PHE A 92 17.51 1.53 -24.40
CA PHE A 92 18.27 0.86 -25.45
C PHE A 92 19.66 0.49 -24.92
N VAL A 93 20.00 -0.78 -25.01
CA VAL A 93 21.32 -1.29 -24.63
C VAL A 93 22.03 -1.72 -25.92
N SER A 94 23.09 -1.01 -26.29
CA SER A 94 23.90 -1.39 -27.44
C SER A 94 24.66 -2.69 -27.17
N ALA A 95 25.08 -3.36 -28.22
CA ALA A 95 25.94 -4.56 -28.15
C ALA A 95 27.25 -4.31 -27.37
N ASP A 96 27.81 -3.12 -27.51
CA ASP A 96 29.04 -2.75 -26.81
C ASP A 96 28.81 -2.46 -25.33
N ASP A 97 27.71 -1.75 -24.98
CA ASP A 97 27.33 -1.51 -23.60
C ASP A 97 26.96 -2.83 -22.87
N ALA A 98 26.30 -3.75 -23.58
CA ALA A 98 25.99 -5.09 -23.05
C ALA A 98 27.26 -5.88 -22.76
N TRP A 99 28.25 -5.82 -23.66
CA TRP A 99 29.56 -6.47 -23.49
C TRP A 99 30.37 -5.86 -22.36
N ASP A 100 30.40 -4.53 -22.26
CA ASP A 100 31.09 -3.85 -21.17
C ASP A 100 30.48 -4.16 -19.81
N SER A 101 29.15 -4.18 -19.71
CA SER A 101 28.42 -4.58 -18.49
C SER A 101 28.68 -6.05 -18.13
N PHE A 102 28.73 -6.93 -19.12
CA PHE A 102 29.04 -8.34 -18.93
C PHE A 102 30.46 -8.52 -18.39
N LYS A 103 31.44 -7.85 -18.98
CA LYS A 103 32.85 -7.88 -18.51
C LYS A 103 32.95 -7.42 -17.06
N GLN A 104 32.29 -6.32 -16.73
CA GLN A 104 32.30 -5.77 -15.39
C GLN A 104 31.67 -6.71 -14.36
N THR A 105 30.58 -7.39 -14.70
CA THR A 105 29.86 -8.27 -13.80
C THR A 105 30.56 -9.63 -13.59
N TYR A 106 31.09 -10.22 -14.66
CA TYR A 106 31.56 -11.62 -14.63
C TYR A 106 33.09 -11.76 -14.61
N PHE A 107 33.82 -10.72 -15.02
CA PHE A 107 35.29 -10.74 -15.02
C PHE A 107 35.91 -9.76 -14.01
N GLU A 108 35.11 -9.18 -13.10
CA GLU A 108 35.64 -8.36 -12.03
C GLU A 108 36.64 -9.17 -11.18
N GLY A 109 37.92 -8.69 -11.18
CA GLY A 109 39.02 -9.38 -10.52
C GLY A 109 39.73 -10.48 -11.36
N ASN A 110 39.33 -10.72 -12.62
CA ASN A 110 39.98 -11.65 -13.53
C ASN A 110 40.17 -11.04 -14.94
N GLU A 111 40.98 -10.00 -15.00
CA GLU A 111 41.26 -9.24 -16.24
C GLU A 111 41.85 -10.12 -17.35
N ALA A 112 42.64 -11.16 -16.99
CA ALA A 112 43.22 -12.09 -17.96
C ALA A 112 42.15 -12.90 -18.73
N ALA A 113 41.01 -13.18 -18.09
CA ALA A 113 39.89 -13.83 -18.75
C ALA A 113 39.18 -12.88 -19.72
N ALA A 114 39.06 -11.59 -19.38
CA ALA A 114 38.50 -10.59 -20.27
C ALA A 114 39.40 -10.32 -21.49
N GLU A 115 40.71 -10.34 -21.29
CA GLU A 115 41.72 -10.22 -22.38
C GLU A 115 41.68 -11.35 -23.42
N SER A 116 41.24 -12.56 -23.03
CA SER A 116 41.09 -13.67 -23.98
C SER A 116 40.04 -13.41 -25.07
N PHE A 117 39.14 -12.45 -24.84
CA PHE A 117 38.13 -11.95 -25.79
C PHE A 117 38.58 -10.61 -26.46
N ALA A 118 39.84 -10.19 -26.26
CA ALA A 118 40.31 -8.90 -26.77
C ALA A 118 40.18 -8.84 -28.30
N GLY A 119 39.25 -8.03 -28.78
CA GLY A 119 38.98 -7.79 -30.21
C GLY A 119 37.82 -8.55 -30.80
N ASP A 120 37.18 -9.45 -30.05
CA ASP A 120 35.95 -10.14 -30.46
C ASP A 120 34.85 -9.93 -29.43
N ASN A 121 33.80 -9.18 -29.81
CA ASN A 121 32.62 -8.98 -28.97
C ASN A 121 31.65 -10.14 -29.20
N PRO A 122 31.54 -11.12 -28.28
CA PRO A 122 30.60 -12.23 -28.42
C PRO A 122 29.12 -11.80 -28.49
N LEU A 123 28.82 -10.60 -28.01
CA LEU A 123 27.49 -10.01 -27.99
C LEU A 123 27.26 -8.99 -29.12
N ALA A 124 28.10 -9.01 -30.20
CA ALA A 124 28.02 -8.03 -31.25
C ALA A 124 26.65 -7.92 -31.93
N ASN A 125 25.83 -8.98 -31.90
CA ASN A 125 24.49 -9.02 -32.44
C ASN A 125 23.39 -8.98 -31.36
N ASP A 126 23.70 -8.69 -30.10
CA ASP A 126 22.81 -8.76 -28.96
C ASP A 126 22.39 -7.37 -28.44
N ALA A 127 22.31 -6.37 -29.36
CA ALA A 127 21.62 -5.14 -29.03
C ALA A 127 20.17 -5.44 -28.59
N SER A 128 19.70 -4.74 -27.58
CA SER A 128 18.42 -5.05 -26.95
C SER A 128 17.68 -3.82 -26.44
N TYR A 129 16.39 -3.94 -26.21
CA TYR A 129 15.63 -3.05 -25.35
C TYR A 129 15.38 -3.70 -24.00
N SER A 130 15.69 -2.96 -22.93
CA SER A 130 15.24 -3.25 -21.56
C SER A 130 13.97 -2.47 -21.29
N ILE A 131 12.86 -3.18 -21.10
CA ILE A 131 11.52 -2.61 -20.95
C ILE A 131 11.10 -2.74 -19.50
N TYR A 132 10.89 -1.61 -18.86
CA TYR A 132 10.38 -1.54 -17.49
C TYR A 132 8.87 -1.30 -17.50
N MET A 133 8.14 -1.85 -16.54
CA MET A 133 6.68 -1.83 -16.54
C MET A 133 6.12 -1.08 -15.33
N ASN A 134 4.93 -0.47 -15.52
CA ASN A 134 4.16 0.15 -14.45
C ASN A 134 3.55 -0.90 -13.49
N ASP A 135 3.22 -2.08 -14.02
CA ASP A 135 2.60 -3.18 -13.29
C ASP A 135 3.12 -4.52 -13.84
N ILE A 136 3.89 -5.22 -13.01
CA ILE A 136 4.51 -6.50 -13.39
C ILE A 136 3.48 -7.60 -13.68
N SER A 137 2.24 -7.48 -13.17
CA SER A 137 1.18 -8.44 -13.45
C SER A 137 0.77 -8.48 -14.93
N MET A 138 1.08 -7.41 -15.68
CA MET A 138 0.83 -7.31 -17.11
C MET A 138 1.98 -7.87 -17.99
N GLN A 139 3.05 -8.36 -17.38
CA GLN A 139 4.24 -8.86 -18.07
C GLN A 139 3.90 -9.89 -19.15
N GLN A 140 3.05 -10.86 -18.82
CA GLN A 140 2.68 -11.91 -19.79
C GLN A 140 1.94 -11.36 -21.01
N THR A 141 1.12 -10.33 -20.82
CA THR A 141 0.40 -9.66 -21.92
C THR A 141 1.39 -8.92 -22.82
N LEU A 142 2.33 -8.19 -22.23
CA LEU A 142 3.38 -7.49 -22.96
C LEU A 142 4.27 -8.47 -23.74
N VAL A 143 4.72 -9.55 -23.10
CA VAL A 143 5.56 -10.58 -23.74
C VAL A 143 4.86 -11.22 -24.93
N THR A 144 3.58 -11.57 -24.78
CA THR A 144 2.78 -12.14 -25.90
C THR A 144 2.69 -11.16 -27.07
N TYR A 145 2.54 -9.87 -26.79
CA TYR A 145 2.55 -8.83 -27.82
C TYR A 145 3.92 -8.73 -28.50
N LEU A 146 5.01 -8.63 -27.71
CA LEU A 146 6.37 -8.49 -28.23
C LEU A 146 6.78 -9.66 -29.11
N GLN A 147 6.38 -10.88 -28.76
CA GLN A 147 6.60 -12.08 -29.58
C GLN A 147 5.87 -12.06 -30.94
N SER A 148 4.88 -11.18 -31.10
CA SER A 148 4.16 -11.00 -32.38
C SER A 148 4.74 -9.87 -33.24
N VAL A 149 5.68 -9.10 -32.74
CA VAL A 149 6.27 -7.96 -33.46
C VAL A 149 7.39 -8.45 -34.37
N ASP A 150 7.31 -8.09 -35.64
CA ASP A 150 8.29 -8.43 -36.65
C ASP A 150 9.63 -7.69 -36.42
N GLY A 151 10.75 -8.42 -36.45
CA GLY A 151 12.08 -7.90 -36.13
C GLY A 151 12.55 -8.21 -34.69
N ILE A 152 11.71 -8.88 -33.87
CA ILE A 152 12.06 -9.36 -32.54
C ILE A 152 12.45 -10.85 -32.63
N ARG A 153 13.72 -11.16 -32.34
CA ARG A 153 14.26 -12.52 -32.33
C ARG A 153 13.87 -13.28 -31.06
N GLU A 154 14.04 -12.64 -29.93
CA GLU A 154 13.86 -13.26 -28.62
C GLU A 154 13.35 -12.26 -27.58
N VAL A 155 12.45 -12.74 -26.72
CA VAL A 155 11.97 -11.98 -25.56
C VAL A 155 12.34 -12.74 -24.29
N LYS A 156 13.27 -12.17 -23.50
CA LYS A 156 13.64 -12.72 -22.20
C LYS A 156 12.87 -12.04 -21.10
N GLN A 157 12.32 -12.84 -20.20
CA GLN A 157 11.58 -12.40 -19.04
C GLN A 157 11.90 -13.26 -17.82
N SER A 158 11.80 -12.68 -16.64
CA SER A 158 11.88 -13.44 -15.39
C SER A 158 10.49 -13.75 -14.86
N ALA A 159 9.78 -14.67 -15.53
CA ALA A 159 8.41 -15.06 -15.15
C ALA A 159 8.32 -15.55 -13.69
N VAL A 160 9.36 -16.20 -13.18
CA VAL A 160 9.41 -16.67 -11.78
C VAL A 160 9.42 -15.48 -10.82
N VAL A 161 10.24 -14.46 -11.09
CA VAL A 161 10.32 -13.25 -10.26
C VAL A 161 9.01 -12.48 -10.34
N ALA A 162 8.46 -12.25 -11.54
CA ALA A 162 7.22 -11.54 -11.75
C ALA A 162 6.05 -12.20 -11.00
N ASN A 163 5.89 -13.51 -11.15
CA ASN A 163 4.82 -14.26 -10.47
C ASN A 163 5.00 -14.23 -8.95
N THR A 164 6.23 -14.40 -8.46
CA THR A 164 6.52 -14.37 -7.02
C THR A 164 6.18 -13.01 -6.42
N LEU A 165 6.58 -11.90 -7.06
CA LEU A 165 6.27 -10.54 -6.59
C LEU A 165 4.76 -10.28 -6.62
N THR A 166 4.08 -10.66 -7.70
CA THR A 166 2.62 -10.53 -7.83
C THR A 166 1.87 -11.30 -6.73
N ASP A 167 2.25 -12.54 -6.46
CA ASP A 167 1.60 -13.37 -5.44
C ASP A 167 1.90 -12.84 -4.03
N PHE A 168 3.10 -12.33 -3.82
CA PHE A 168 3.49 -11.70 -2.56
C PHE A 168 2.68 -10.43 -2.30
N ASN A 169 2.48 -9.59 -3.32
CA ASN A 169 1.67 -8.39 -3.22
C ASN A 169 0.20 -8.70 -2.90
N LYS A 170 -0.38 -9.74 -3.53
CA LYS A 170 -1.72 -10.24 -3.18
C LYS A 170 -1.80 -10.73 -1.73
N LEU A 171 -0.80 -11.51 -1.28
CA LEU A 171 -0.74 -12.01 0.10
C LEU A 171 -0.76 -10.86 1.10
N ILE A 172 0.07 -9.84 0.89
CA ILE A 172 0.10 -8.63 1.74
C ILE A 172 -1.28 -7.95 1.75
N GLY A 173 -1.93 -7.83 0.59
CA GLY A 173 -3.28 -7.27 0.49
C GLY A 173 -4.29 -8.03 1.35
N TYR A 174 -4.32 -9.35 1.28
CA TYR A 174 -5.23 -10.18 2.08
C TYR A 174 -4.94 -10.12 3.57
N VAL A 175 -3.66 -10.19 3.97
CA VAL A 175 -3.24 -10.08 5.37
C VAL A 175 -3.62 -8.71 5.93
N SER A 176 -3.37 -7.65 5.16
CA SER A 176 -3.73 -6.27 5.53
C SER A 176 -5.23 -6.10 5.74
N ALA A 177 -6.04 -6.59 4.79
CA ALA A 177 -7.50 -6.54 4.90
C ALA A 177 -7.99 -7.31 6.14
N GLY A 178 -7.43 -8.48 6.41
CA GLY A 178 -7.76 -9.27 7.60
C GLY A 178 -7.46 -8.53 8.90
N ILE A 179 -6.28 -7.93 9.02
CA ILE A 179 -5.89 -7.15 10.20
C ILE A 179 -6.79 -5.91 10.37
N ILE A 180 -7.09 -5.19 9.29
CA ILE A 180 -8.01 -4.04 9.34
C ILE A 180 -9.38 -4.45 9.87
N ILE A 181 -9.94 -5.57 9.40
CA ILE A 181 -11.24 -6.08 9.86
C ILE A 181 -11.20 -6.43 11.36
N ILE A 182 -10.12 -7.08 11.82
CA ILE A 182 -9.93 -7.43 13.23
C ILE A 182 -9.85 -6.16 14.09
N LEU A 183 -9.04 -5.17 13.68
CA LEU A 183 -8.89 -3.91 14.41
C LEU A 183 -10.20 -3.13 14.48
N LEU A 184 -10.99 -3.09 13.39
CA LEU A 184 -12.32 -2.51 13.39
C LEU A 184 -13.26 -3.23 14.37
N GLY A 185 -13.24 -4.56 14.39
CA GLY A 185 -14.02 -5.35 15.33
C GLY A 185 -13.65 -5.05 16.79
N VAL A 186 -12.36 -4.97 17.09
CA VAL A 186 -11.86 -4.60 18.42
C VAL A 186 -12.29 -3.18 18.80
N ALA A 187 -12.18 -2.21 17.90
CA ALA A 187 -12.61 -0.84 18.14
C ALA A 187 -14.11 -0.76 18.46
N VAL A 188 -14.96 -1.42 17.68
CA VAL A 188 -16.41 -1.48 17.92
C VAL A 188 -16.71 -2.14 19.27
N PHE A 189 -16.04 -3.25 19.59
CA PHE A 189 -16.19 -3.94 20.87
C PHE A 189 -15.83 -3.04 22.05
N LEU A 190 -14.71 -2.33 21.98
CA LEU A 190 -14.26 -1.41 23.03
C LEU A 190 -15.21 -0.24 23.23
N ILE A 191 -15.68 0.38 22.13
CA ILE A 191 -16.68 1.45 22.18
C ILE A 191 -17.97 0.95 22.85
N SER A 192 -18.46 -0.21 22.41
CA SER A 192 -19.67 -0.81 22.97
C SER A 192 -19.52 -1.10 24.48
N ASN A 193 -18.38 -1.67 24.89
CA ASN A 193 -18.10 -1.95 26.29
C ASN A 193 -18.06 -0.66 27.13
N THR A 194 -17.39 0.38 26.63
CA THR A 194 -17.31 1.70 27.31
C THR A 194 -18.69 2.32 27.50
N ILE A 195 -19.54 2.29 26.48
CA ILE A 195 -20.91 2.81 26.55
C ILE A 195 -21.72 2.00 27.55
N THR A 196 -21.61 0.67 27.54
CA THR A 196 -22.34 -0.23 28.46
C THR A 196 -21.98 0.04 29.91
N VAL A 197 -20.67 0.22 30.20
CA VAL A 197 -20.21 0.59 31.57
C VAL A 197 -20.77 1.95 31.96
N GLY A 198 -20.70 2.95 31.06
CA GLY A 198 -21.23 4.29 31.29
C GLY A 198 -22.72 4.29 31.63
N ILE A 199 -23.52 3.47 30.92
CA ILE A 199 -24.95 3.29 31.19
C ILE A 199 -25.15 2.60 32.54
N SER A 200 -24.38 1.56 32.86
CA SER A 200 -24.52 0.79 34.10
C SER A 200 -24.28 1.63 35.33
N VAL A 201 -23.27 2.49 35.31
CA VAL A 201 -22.91 3.43 36.42
C VAL A 201 -24.08 4.43 36.69
N ARG A 202 -24.92 4.71 35.69
CA ARG A 202 -26.00 5.71 35.77
C ARG A 202 -27.41 5.09 35.73
N ARG A 203 -27.49 3.83 35.95
CA ARG A 203 -28.78 3.10 35.87
C ARG A 203 -29.90 3.72 36.70
N GLU A 204 -29.58 4.23 37.91
CA GLU A 204 -30.55 4.89 38.78
C GLU A 204 -30.99 6.25 38.21
N GLU A 205 -30.06 7.09 37.73
CA GLU A 205 -30.40 8.39 37.13
C GLU A 205 -31.29 8.19 35.87
N ILE A 206 -30.95 7.19 35.04
CA ILE A 206 -31.75 6.82 33.87
C ILE A 206 -33.16 6.31 34.26
N GLY A 207 -33.23 5.51 35.33
CA GLY A 207 -34.49 5.03 35.85
C GLY A 207 -35.41 6.17 36.28
N ILE A 208 -34.90 7.14 37.03
CA ILE A 208 -35.64 8.34 37.47
C ILE A 208 -36.08 9.16 36.23
N MET A 209 -35.22 9.39 35.25
CA MET A 209 -35.56 10.14 34.03
C MET A 209 -36.72 9.43 33.27
N LYS A 210 -36.73 8.12 33.18
CA LYS A 210 -37.80 7.35 32.54
C LYS A 210 -39.11 7.42 33.32
N LEU A 211 -39.05 7.37 34.64
CA LEU A 211 -40.23 7.50 35.49
C LEU A 211 -40.93 8.87 35.33
N ILE A 212 -40.18 9.94 35.12
CA ILE A 212 -40.75 11.28 34.88
C ILE A 212 -41.12 11.53 33.41
N GLY A 213 -41.03 10.51 32.53
CA GLY A 213 -41.49 10.57 31.13
C GLY A 213 -40.45 11.02 30.13
N ALA A 214 -39.17 10.94 30.45
CA ALA A 214 -38.10 11.24 29.47
C ALA A 214 -38.14 10.24 28.31
N THR A 215 -38.01 10.77 27.07
CA THR A 215 -37.94 9.93 25.87
C THR A 215 -36.60 9.20 25.80
N ASP A 216 -36.55 8.04 25.13
CA ASP A 216 -35.34 7.26 24.95
C ASP A 216 -34.23 8.04 24.25
N TYR A 217 -34.59 8.95 23.32
CA TYR A 217 -33.64 9.83 22.67
C TYR A 217 -32.98 10.79 23.66
N PHE A 218 -33.75 11.38 24.57
CA PHE A 218 -33.22 12.31 25.58
C PHE A 218 -32.25 11.60 26.54
N VAL A 219 -32.56 10.35 26.91
CA VAL A 219 -31.71 9.54 27.76
C VAL A 219 -30.41 9.13 27.09
N ARG A 220 -30.47 8.80 25.79
CA ARG A 220 -29.28 8.35 25.02
C ARG A 220 -28.36 9.49 24.55
N ALA A 221 -28.90 10.68 24.32
CA ALA A 221 -28.19 11.81 23.75
C ALA A 221 -26.88 12.19 24.48
N PRO A 222 -26.78 12.22 25.83
CA PRO A 222 -25.54 12.47 26.54
C PRO A 222 -24.43 11.44 26.25
N PHE A 223 -24.77 10.17 26.08
CA PHE A 223 -23.80 9.11 25.78
C PHE A 223 -23.27 9.19 24.35
N VAL A 224 -24.13 9.61 23.42
CA VAL A 224 -23.71 9.88 22.03
C VAL A 224 -22.72 11.05 21.98
N VAL A 225 -23.02 12.13 22.72
CA VAL A 225 -22.10 13.29 22.84
C VAL A 225 -20.77 12.87 23.49
N GLU A 226 -20.81 12.07 24.53
CA GLU A 226 -19.62 11.53 25.20
C GLU A 226 -18.76 10.74 24.22
N GLY A 227 -19.37 9.83 23.43
CA GLY A 227 -18.68 9.06 22.39
C GLY A 227 -18.07 9.93 21.28
N ILE A 228 -18.77 10.97 20.83
CA ILE A 228 -18.28 11.92 19.83
C ILE A 228 -17.08 12.71 20.37
N VAL A 229 -17.18 13.21 21.60
CA VAL A 229 -16.09 13.98 22.23
C VAL A 229 -14.84 13.13 22.42
N ILE A 230 -15.01 11.88 22.87
CA ILE A 230 -13.90 10.92 22.96
C ILE A 230 -13.31 10.65 21.60
N GLY A 231 -14.12 10.38 20.58
CA GLY A 231 -13.65 10.14 19.20
C GLY A 231 -12.89 11.34 18.59
N LEU A 232 -13.39 12.56 18.76
CA LEU A 232 -12.74 13.78 18.28
C LEU A 232 -11.42 14.06 19.02
N SER A 233 -11.35 13.78 20.33
CA SER A 233 -10.10 13.92 21.10
C SER A 233 -9.00 13.02 20.53
N LEU A 234 -9.36 11.82 20.08
CA LEU A 234 -8.42 10.86 19.52
C LEU A 234 -7.88 11.30 18.16
N ILE A 235 -8.72 11.90 17.29
CA ILE A 235 -8.29 12.46 16.02
C ILE A 235 -7.24 13.56 16.25
N HIS A 236 -7.48 14.43 17.22
CA HIS A 236 -6.56 15.53 17.55
C HIS A 236 -5.22 15.04 18.14
N ILE A 237 -5.21 13.91 18.86
CA ILE A 237 -3.99 13.32 19.41
C ILE A 237 -3.18 12.59 18.33
N SER A 238 -3.84 12.09 17.28
CA SER A 238 -3.21 11.34 16.19
C SER A 238 -2.76 12.22 15.02
N GLU A 239 -3.08 13.52 14.97
CA GLU A 239 -2.54 14.44 13.98
C GLU A 239 -1.03 14.63 14.23
N PRO A 240 -0.16 14.28 13.26
CA PRO A 240 1.26 14.61 13.36
C PRO A 240 1.41 16.13 13.22
N THR A 241 1.93 16.77 14.25
CA THR A 241 2.42 18.16 14.22
C THR A 241 3.64 18.29 13.32
#